data_f1af25431a0ad024511ddd57926315fa
#
_entry.id   f1af25431a0ad024511ddd57926315fa
#
_cell.length_a   1.000
_cell.length_b   1.000
_cell.length_c   1.000
_cell.angle_alpha   90.00
_cell.angle_beta   90.00
_cell.angle_gamma   90.00
#
_symmetry.space_group_name_H-M   'P 1'
#
loop_
_entity.id
_entity.type
_entity.pdbx_description
1 polymer ?
#
loop_
_entity_poly.entity_id
_entity_poly.type
_entity_poly.pdbx_seq_one_letter_code
_entity_poly.pdbx_strand_id
1 'polypeptide(L)'
;MKPIRIKICGITRPEDALAAAEAGADAVGLVFYAKSNRAVTAVLAREITAVLPPFVSAVALFVNEKPDVIHQILRQVPIDVIQFHGDEDDDFCRQFDRPYLKAVRVRSAADIQTACTKFPNARALLFDAYHPTEYGGTGQSFDWTLLRGNIGKPWILAGGLTAGNVAEAVKTSGAAAVDVSGGVESAAGVKDALKIKAFAAALKAV
;
A
#
# COMPACT_ATOMS: atom_id res chain seq x y z
N MET A 1 -20.23 4.88 -11.42
CA MET A 1 -19.40 5.02 -10.20
C MET A 1 -17.98 5.37 -10.61
N LYS A 2 -17.19 6.03 -9.73
CA LYS A 2 -15.75 6.22 -10.01
C LYS A 2 -15.04 4.87 -9.86
N PRO A 3 -14.06 4.54 -10.74
CA PRO A 3 -13.33 3.28 -10.61
C PRO A 3 -12.57 3.24 -9.27
N ILE A 4 -12.55 2.06 -8.64
CA ILE A 4 -11.77 1.80 -7.44
C ILE A 4 -10.29 1.82 -7.80
N ARG A 5 -9.48 2.59 -7.07
CA ARG A 5 -8.03 2.66 -7.27
C ARG A 5 -7.34 1.44 -6.69
N ILE A 6 -6.32 0.94 -7.38
CA ILE A 6 -5.62 -0.30 -7.02
C ILE A 6 -4.14 -0.01 -6.81
N LYS A 7 -3.62 -0.39 -5.65
CA LYS A 7 -2.18 -0.47 -5.40
C LYS A 7 -1.78 -1.94 -5.22
N ILE A 8 -0.71 -2.36 -5.91
CA ILE A 8 -0.08 -3.68 -5.74
C ILE A 8 1.23 -3.49 -4.98
N CYS A 9 1.27 -3.93 -3.73
CA CYS A 9 2.38 -3.67 -2.81
C CYS A 9 3.36 -4.85 -2.76
N GLY A 10 4.65 -4.56 -2.51
CA GLY A 10 5.69 -5.58 -2.38
C GLY A 10 6.11 -6.17 -3.72
N ILE A 11 6.28 -5.33 -4.72
CA ILE A 11 6.87 -5.68 -6.00
C ILE A 11 8.38 -5.85 -5.83
N THR A 12 8.91 -6.98 -6.28
CA THR A 12 10.34 -7.32 -6.20
C THR A 12 10.96 -7.63 -7.56
N ARG A 13 10.17 -7.60 -8.66
CA ARG A 13 10.63 -7.91 -10.00
C ARG A 13 10.02 -6.96 -11.02
N PRO A 14 10.77 -6.52 -12.07
CA PRO A 14 10.23 -5.64 -13.11
C PRO A 14 9.01 -6.24 -13.84
N GLU A 15 9.01 -7.55 -14.09
CA GLU A 15 7.90 -8.22 -14.76
C GLU A 15 6.60 -8.20 -13.92
N ASP A 16 6.70 -8.22 -12.59
CA ASP A 16 5.54 -8.10 -11.71
C ASP A 16 4.96 -6.67 -11.73
N ALA A 17 5.82 -5.66 -11.86
CA ALA A 17 5.40 -4.27 -12.02
C ALA A 17 4.63 -4.05 -13.33
N LEU A 18 5.13 -4.62 -14.43
CA LEU A 18 4.43 -4.59 -15.72
C LEU A 18 3.09 -5.32 -15.66
N ALA A 19 3.04 -6.52 -15.06
CA ALA A 19 1.79 -7.26 -14.90
C ALA A 19 0.77 -6.51 -14.05
N ALA A 20 1.21 -5.78 -13.00
CA ALA A 20 0.35 -4.92 -12.21
C ALA A 20 -0.21 -3.75 -13.04
N ALA A 21 0.64 -3.06 -13.80
CA ALA A 21 0.26 -1.96 -14.67
C ALA A 21 -0.73 -2.40 -15.77
N GLU A 22 -0.46 -3.51 -16.46
CA GLU A 22 -1.34 -4.09 -17.47
C GLU A 22 -2.71 -4.50 -16.92
N ALA A 23 -2.78 -4.93 -15.67
CA ALA A 23 -4.04 -5.26 -15.01
C ALA A 23 -4.85 -4.01 -14.60
N GLY A 24 -4.25 -2.82 -14.69
CA GLY A 24 -4.88 -1.54 -14.37
C GLY A 24 -4.58 -1.05 -12.95
N ALA A 25 -3.46 -1.44 -12.34
CA ALA A 25 -3.01 -0.85 -11.09
C ALA A 25 -2.63 0.63 -11.28
N ASP A 26 -3.05 1.47 -10.33
CA ASP A 26 -2.73 2.90 -10.28
C ASP A 26 -1.37 3.16 -9.59
N ALA A 27 -0.91 2.19 -8.77
CA ALA A 27 0.35 2.30 -8.06
C ALA A 27 0.98 0.93 -7.76
N VAL A 28 2.30 0.93 -7.63
CA VAL A 28 3.08 -0.21 -7.14
C VAL A 28 3.84 0.17 -5.87
N GLY A 29 3.98 -0.76 -4.92
CA GLY A 29 4.70 -0.56 -3.68
C GLY A 29 6.04 -1.28 -3.68
N LEU A 30 7.11 -0.55 -3.34
CA LEU A 30 8.49 -1.02 -3.18
C LEU A 30 8.86 -0.98 -1.69
N VAL A 31 9.22 -2.11 -1.11
CA VAL A 31 9.43 -2.22 0.33
C VAL A 31 10.91 -2.04 0.68
N PHE A 32 11.24 -0.96 1.38
CA PHE A 32 12.57 -0.68 1.91
C PHE A 32 12.64 -0.99 3.42
N TYR A 33 12.31 -2.22 3.77
CA TYR A 33 12.36 -2.74 5.13
C TYR A 33 13.06 -4.09 5.12
N ALA A 34 14.31 -4.13 5.59
CA ALA A 34 15.21 -5.28 5.44
C ALA A 34 14.69 -6.60 6.05
N LYS A 35 13.76 -6.54 7.03
CA LYS A 35 13.14 -7.73 7.64
C LYS A 35 11.98 -8.29 6.79
N SER A 36 11.57 -7.60 5.74
CA SER A 36 10.49 -8.06 4.87
C SER A 36 11.03 -9.05 3.82
N ASN A 37 10.28 -10.12 3.57
CA ASN A 37 10.53 -11.03 2.44
C ASN A 37 10.31 -10.35 1.07
N ARG A 38 9.80 -9.10 1.07
CA ARG A 38 9.53 -8.27 -0.11
C ARG A 38 10.50 -7.09 -0.20
N ALA A 39 11.59 -7.12 0.59
CA ALA A 39 12.56 -6.04 0.60
C ALA A 39 13.28 -5.92 -0.76
N VAL A 40 13.45 -4.68 -1.21
CA VAL A 40 14.21 -4.35 -2.42
C VAL A 40 15.37 -3.43 -2.10
N THR A 41 16.43 -3.52 -2.90
CA THR A 41 17.54 -2.55 -2.90
C THR A 41 17.19 -1.34 -3.75
N ALA A 42 17.90 -0.22 -3.57
CA ALA A 42 17.73 0.94 -4.45
C ALA A 42 18.05 0.64 -5.93
N VAL A 43 19.00 -0.27 -6.20
CA VAL A 43 19.33 -0.72 -7.56
C VAL A 43 18.14 -1.42 -8.19
N LEU A 44 17.60 -2.44 -7.53
CA LEU A 44 16.44 -3.18 -8.03
C LEU A 44 15.19 -2.29 -8.15
N ALA A 45 14.98 -1.40 -7.19
CA ALA A 45 13.87 -0.44 -7.24
C ALA A 45 13.95 0.49 -8.46
N ARG A 46 15.16 0.90 -8.87
CA ARG A 46 15.36 1.66 -10.12
C ARG A 46 15.00 0.86 -11.36
N GLU A 47 15.39 -0.41 -11.41
CA GLU A 47 15.03 -1.31 -12.52
C GLU A 47 13.51 -1.49 -12.62
N ILE A 48 12.85 -1.66 -11.46
CA ILE A 48 11.39 -1.78 -11.39
C ILE A 48 10.71 -0.48 -11.83
N THR A 49 11.16 0.67 -11.34
CA THR A 49 10.54 1.96 -11.69
C THR A 49 10.77 2.35 -13.16
N ALA A 50 11.87 1.92 -13.76
CA ALA A 50 12.19 2.21 -15.15
C ALA A 50 11.22 1.56 -16.17
N VAL A 51 10.51 0.50 -15.78
CA VAL A 51 9.54 -0.19 -16.68
C VAL A 51 8.10 0.27 -16.45
N LEU A 52 7.84 1.15 -15.46
CA LEU A 52 6.48 1.61 -15.17
C LEU A 52 5.96 2.56 -16.25
N PRO A 53 4.70 2.40 -16.70
CA PRO A 53 4.03 3.39 -17.53
C PRO A 53 3.88 4.74 -16.80
N PRO A 54 3.75 5.88 -17.53
CA PRO A 54 3.76 7.24 -16.97
C PRO A 54 2.71 7.53 -15.89
N PHE A 55 1.60 6.80 -15.88
CA PHE A 55 0.48 7.05 -14.95
C PHE A 55 0.37 5.99 -13.84
N VAL A 56 1.41 5.19 -13.63
CA VAL A 56 1.50 4.25 -12.50
C VAL A 56 2.50 4.78 -11.49
N SER A 57 2.02 5.12 -10.30
CA SER A 57 2.86 5.71 -9.24
C SER A 57 3.75 4.69 -8.55
N ALA A 58 5.00 5.06 -8.32
CA ALA A 58 5.95 4.32 -7.50
C ALA A 58 5.84 4.76 -6.03
N VAL A 59 5.49 3.84 -5.13
CA VAL A 59 5.34 4.09 -3.68
C VAL A 59 6.47 3.39 -2.92
N ALA A 60 7.32 4.16 -2.22
CA ALA A 60 8.35 3.61 -1.34
C ALA A 60 7.78 3.38 0.07
N LEU A 61 7.84 2.16 0.56
CA LEU A 61 7.39 1.79 1.90
C LEU A 61 8.59 1.68 2.85
N PHE A 62 8.50 2.41 3.97
CA PHE A 62 9.47 2.39 5.06
C PHE A 62 8.81 1.99 6.38
N VAL A 63 9.61 1.41 7.29
CA VAL A 63 9.21 1.04 8.65
C VAL A 63 10.31 1.51 9.61
N ASN A 64 10.07 2.59 10.33
CA ASN A 64 10.97 3.16 11.33
C ASN A 64 12.43 3.37 10.81
N GLU A 65 12.54 3.78 9.54
CA GLU A 65 13.85 3.95 8.89
C GLU A 65 14.46 5.32 9.22
N LYS A 66 15.77 5.42 9.15
CA LYS A 66 16.51 6.67 9.42
C LYS A 66 16.29 7.69 8.28
N PRO A 67 16.17 9.00 8.61
CA PRO A 67 15.97 10.04 7.60
C PRO A 67 17.03 10.05 6.49
N ASP A 68 18.31 9.87 6.85
CA ASP A 68 19.40 9.89 5.88
C ASP A 68 19.29 8.75 4.85
N VAL A 69 18.84 7.57 5.30
CA VAL A 69 18.60 6.40 4.42
C VAL A 69 17.44 6.69 3.47
N ILE A 70 16.33 7.26 3.99
CA ILE A 70 15.19 7.65 3.17
C ILE A 70 15.62 8.68 2.12
N HIS A 71 16.33 9.75 2.51
CA HIS A 71 16.85 10.75 1.58
C HIS A 71 17.79 10.14 0.53
N GLN A 72 18.64 9.19 0.92
CA GLN A 72 19.53 8.50 -0.02
C GLN A 72 18.72 7.70 -1.06
N ILE A 73 17.69 6.99 -0.65
CA ILE A 73 16.82 6.22 -1.55
C ILE A 73 16.06 7.16 -2.49
N LEU A 74 15.47 8.25 -1.98
CA LEU A 74 14.71 9.23 -2.77
C LEU A 74 15.58 9.95 -3.82
N ARG A 75 16.88 10.09 -3.58
CA ARG A 75 17.82 10.63 -4.58
C ARG A 75 18.17 9.62 -5.68
N GLN A 76 18.09 8.33 -5.39
CA GLN A 76 18.51 7.26 -6.31
C GLN A 76 17.37 6.68 -7.11
N VAL A 77 16.15 6.68 -6.56
CA VAL A 77 14.97 6.02 -7.13
C VAL A 77 13.88 7.07 -7.40
N PRO A 78 13.25 7.10 -8.58
CA PRO A 78 12.14 7.99 -8.87
C PRO A 78 10.88 7.53 -8.13
N ILE A 79 10.70 8.03 -6.91
CA ILE A 79 9.56 7.75 -6.04
C ILE A 79 8.57 8.90 -6.09
N ASP A 80 7.28 8.61 -6.28
CA ASP A 80 6.21 9.59 -6.31
C ASP A 80 5.61 9.84 -4.92
N VAL A 81 5.46 8.77 -4.13
CA VAL A 81 4.79 8.79 -2.82
C VAL A 81 5.57 7.96 -1.82
N ILE A 82 5.65 8.41 -0.57
CA ILE A 82 6.20 7.62 0.53
C ILE A 82 5.06 6.98 1.31
N GLN A 83 5.21 5.72 1.72
CA GLN A 83 4.33 5.05 2.67
C GLN A 83 5.10 4.74 3.94
N PHE A 84 4.68 5.35 5.05
CA PHE A 84 5.21 5.05 6.38
C PHE A 84 4.32 4.00 7.05
N HIS A 85 4.91 2.85 7.36
CA HIS A 85 4.19 1.68 7.88
C HIS A 85 4.62 1.30 9.31
N GLY A 86 5.53 2.05 9.91
CA GLY A 86 6.00 1.90 11.29
C GLY A 86 5.26 2.81 12.27
N ASP A 87 6.00 3.25 13.29
CA ASP A 87 5.49 4.08 14.38
C ASP A 87 5.87 5.56 14.22
N GLU A 88 6.30 5.95 12.99
CA GLU A 88 6.67 7.32 12.65
C GLU A 88 5.51 8.29 12.91
N ASP A 89 5.79 9.44 13.52
CA ASP A 89 4.81 10.51 13.73
C ASP A 89 4.66 11.41 12.48
N ASP A 90 3.71 12.35 12.55
CA ASP A 90 3.42 13.25 11.43
C ASP A 90 4.58 14.19 11.12
N ASP A 91 5.28 14.71 12.13
CA ASP A 91 6.42 15.60 11.96
C ASP A 91 7.59 14.90 11.28
N PHE A 92 7.84 13.65 11.62
CA PHE A 92 8.79 12.81 10.90
C PHE A 92 8.35 12.58 9.44
N CYS A 93 7.08 12.22 9.22
CA CYS A 93 6.60 11.87 7.88
C CYS A 93 6.64 13.04 6.90
N ARG A 94 6.39 14.26 7.34
CA ARG A 94 6.29 15.47 6.49
C ARG A 94 7.63 16.11 6.11
N GLN A 95 8.76 15.66 6.69
CA GLN A 95 10.06 16.30 6.43
C GLN A 95 10.65 15.96 5.04
N PHE A 96 10.08 14.99 4.34
CA PHE A 96 10.53 14.57 3.02
C PHE A 96 9.73 15.28 1.94
N ASP A 97 10.39 15.78 0.89
CA ASP A 97 9.77 16.51 -0.23
C ASP A 97 8.93 15.61 -1.15
N ARG A 98 8.05 14.82 -0.55
CA ARG A 98 7.11 13.92 -1.24
C ARG A 98 5.81 13.82 -0.45
N PRO A 99 4.65 13.67 -1.13
CA PRO A 99 3.41 13.30 -0.44
C PRO A 99 3.58 11.95 0.26
N TYR A 100 2.93 11.79 1.42
CA TYR A 100 3.02 10.52 2.13
C TYR A 100 1.67 9.91 2.46
N LEU A 101 1.68 8.57 2.56
CA LEU A 101 0.61 7.74 3.11
C LEU A 101 1.05 7.26 4.49
N LYS A 102 0.13 7.25 5.46
CA LYS A 102 0.39 6.63 6.76
C LYS A 102 -0.41 5.34 6.90
N ALA A 103 0.27 4.24 7.08
CA ALA A 103 -0.37 2.97 7.42
C ALA A 103 -0.75 2.96 8.90
N VAL A 104 -1.98 2.50 9.16
CA VAL A 104 -2.60 2.41 10.48
C VAL A 104 -3.08 0.98 10.68
N ARG A 105 -2.60 0.34 11.74
CA ARG A 105 -3.01 -1.01 12.12
C ARG A 105 -4.30 -0.92 12.93
N VAL A 106 -5.42 -1.38 12.35
CA VAL A 106 -6.77 -1.23 12.90
C VAL A 106 -7.12 -2.40 13.81
N ARG A 107 -7.48 -2.09 15.05
CA ARG A 107 -8.09 -3.01 16.04
C ARG A 107 -9.50 -2.57 16.38
N SER A 108 -9.75 -1.25 16.32
CA SER A 108 -11.01 -0.62 16.74
C SER A 108 -11.29 0.67 15.98
N ALA A 109 -12.51 1.19 16.07
CA ALA A 109 -12.87 2.48 15.50
C ALA A 109 -12.04 3.64 16.11
N ALA A 110 -11.57 3.53 17.35
CA ALA A 110 -10.74 4.54 17.99
C ALA A 110 -9.38 4.70 17.29
N ASP A 111 -8.79 3.62 16.75
CA ASP A 111 -7.53 3.69 15.99
C ASP A 111 -7.69 4.55 14.74
N ILE A 112 -8.85 4.43 14.05
CA ILE A 112 -9.18 5.20 12.85
C ILE A 112 -9.33 6.69 13.17
N GLN A 113 -10.12 7.03 14.20
CA GLN A 113 -10.34 8.42 14.62
C GLN A 113 -9.05 9.09 15.08
N THR A 114 -8.26 8.38 15.90
CA THR A 114 -6.95 8.84 16.38
C THR A 114 -6.02 9.14 15.22
N ALA A 115 -5.97 8.27 14.20
CA ALA A 115 -5.10 8.45 13.04
C ALA A 115 -5.47 9.70 12.23
N CYS A 116 -6.75 9.99 12.04
CA CYS A 116 -7.22 11.19 11.34
C CYS A 116 -6.72 12.49 11.99
N THR A 117 -6.69 12.54 13.31
CA THR A 117 -6.21 13.70 14.05
C THR A 117 -4.69 13.74 14.15
N LYS A 118 -4.05 12.56 14.32
CA LYS A 118 -2.60 12.44 14.53
C LYS A 118 -1.79 12.71 13.25
N PHE A 119 -2.37 12.46 12.07
CA PHE A 119 -1.68 12.62 10.78
C PHE A 119 -2.40 13.63 9.87
N PRO A 120 -2.46 14.93 10.25
CA PRO A 120 -3.18 15.94 9.48
C PRO A 120 -2.56 16.15 8.08
N ASN A 121 -1.25 15.96 7.94
CA ASN A 121 -0.51 16.19 6.70
C ASN A 121 -0.45 14.95 5.77
N ALA A 122 -0.91 13.78 6.22
CA ALA A 122 -0.96 12.59 5.37
C ALA A 122 -1.88 12.82 4.16
N ARG A 123 -1.40 12.49 2.97
CA ARG A 123 -2.18 12.55 1.73
C ARG A 123 -3.36 11.58 1.77
N ALA A 124 -3.15 10.40 2.38
CA ALA A 124 -4.18 9.44 2.71
C ALA A 124 -3.73 8.56 3.88
N LEU A 125 -4.69 7.95 4.57
CA LEU A 125 -4.44 6.87 5.52
C LEU A 125 -4.61 5.53 4.83
N LEU A 126 -3.77 4.56 5.18
CA LEU A 126 -3.91 3.18 4.71
C LEU A 126 -4.28 2.31 5.93
N PHE A 127 -5.47 1.74 5.93
CA PHE A 127 -5.96 0.90 7.02
C PHE A 127 -5.65 -0.56 6.75
N ASP A 128 -4.76 -1.11 7.57
CA ASP A 128 -4.29 -2.50 7.48
C ASP A 128 -4.73 -3.30 8.71
N ALA A 129 -4.77 -4.62 8.59
CA ALA A 129 -5.07 -5.49 9.71
C ALA A 129 -3.96 -5.40 10.78
N TYR A 130 -4.37 -5.37 12.04
CA TYR A 130 -3.41 -5.40 13.14
C TYR A 130 -2.76 -6.78 13.27
N HIS A 131 -1.44 -6.80 13.39
CA HIS A 131 -0.69 -7.97 13.84
C HIS A 131 0.27 -7.56 14.95
N PRO A 132 0.40 -8.33 16.05
CA PRO A 132 1.19 -7.90 17.21
C PRO A 132 2.69 -7.79 16.93
N THR A 133 3.23 -8.56 16.00
CA THR A 133 4.68 -8.66 15.75
C THR A 133 5.09 -8.28 14.32
N GLU A 134 4.14 -8.06 13.40
CA GLU A 134 4.45 -7.80 12.00
C GLU A 134 3.84 -6.48 11.50
N TYR A 135 4.58 -5.79 10.64
CA TYR A 135 4.15 -4.56 9.96
C TYR A 135 3.58 -4.90 8.58
N GLY A 136 2.32 -5.39 8.54
CA GLY A 136 1.60 -5.71 7.31
C GLY A 136 1.97 -7.05 6.66
N GLY A 137 1.23 -7.43 5.63
CA GLY A 137 1.51 -8.63 4.81
C GLY A 137 1.17 -9.97 5.47
N THR A 138 0.45 -9.98 6.60
CA THR A 138 0.12 -11.19 7.39
C THR A 138 -1.02 -12.03 6.78
N GLY A 139 -1.74 -11.48 5.79
CA GLY A 139 -2.90 -12.16 5.19
C GLY A 139 -4.17 -12.13 6.05
N GLN A 140 -4.15 -11.49 7.22
CA GLN A 140 -5.31 -11.32 8.08
C GLN A 140 -6.16 -10.13 7.63
N SER A 141 -7.48 -10.21 7.81
CA SER A 141 -8.43 -9.12 7.63
C SER A 141 -8.95 -8.65 9.00
N PHE A 142 -9.50 -7.43 9.03
CA PHE A 142 -10.21 -6.89 10.19
C PHE A 142 -11.67 -6.63 9.84
N ASP A 143 -12.48 -6.22 10.80
CA ASP A 143 -13.88 -5.87 10.57
C ASP A 143 -14.00 -4.58 9.73
N TRP A 144 -14.30 -4.73 8.44
CA TRP A 144 -14.42 -3.63 7.49
C TRP A 144 -15.60 -2.68 7.78
N THR A 145 -16.57 -3.09 8.61
CA THR A 145 -17.67 -2.21 9.04
C THR A 145 -17.19 -1.03 9.87
N LEU A 146 -16.01 -1.13 10.51
CA LEU A 146 -15.36 -0.05 11.26
C LEU A 146 -15.02 1.16 10.38
N LEU A 147 -14.90 0.96 9.05
CA LEU A 147 -14.59 2.02 8.08
C LEU A 147 -15.83 2.71 7.51
N ARG A 148 -17.04 2.28 7.90
CA ARG A 148 -18.28 2.93 7.47
C ARG A 148 -18.38 4.34 8.06
N GLY A 149 -18.71 5.30 7.21
CA GLY A 149 -18.96 6.67 7.63
C GLY A 149 -17.94 7.66 7.09
N ASN A 150 -17.98 8.88 7.60
CA ASN A 150 -17.06 9.94 7.18
C ASN A 150 -15.77 9.87 7.97
N ILE A 151 -14.71 9.39 7.33
CA ILE A 151 -13.36 9.37 7.91
C ILE A 151 -12.69 10.77 7.83
N GLY A 152 -13.27 11.70 7.06
CA GLY A 152 -12.80 13.09 6.94
C GLY A 152 -11.50 13.28 6.13
N LYS A 153 -10.94 12.19 5.61
CA LYS A 153 -9.67 12.17 4.87
C LYS A 153 -9.69 11.05 3.83
N PRO A 154 -8.99 11.17 2.68
CA PRO A 154 -8.79 10.04 1.77
C PRO A 154 -8.14 8.85 2.47
N TRP A 155 -8.58 7.65 2.13
CA TRP A 155 -8.06 6.43 2.74
C TRP A 155 -8.07 5.24 1.77
N ILE A 156 -7.26 4.24 2.09
CA ILE A 156 -7.00 3.05 1.31
C ILE A 156 -7.26 1.84 2.21
N LEU A 157 -8.02 0.87 1.71
CA LEU A 157 -8.26 -0.40 2.40
C LEU A 157 -7.14 -1.39 2.10
N ALA A 158 -6.56 -1.95 3.15
CA ALA A 158 -5.56 -3.01 3.08
C ALA A 158 -5.91 -4.15 4.05
N GLY A 159 -5.02 -5.14 4.17
CA GLY A 159 -5.16 -6.27 5.11
C GLY A 159 -5.96 -7.44 4.55
N GLY A 160 -5.27 -8.53 4.22
CA GLY A 160 -5.86 -9.81 3.85
C GLY A 160 -6.73 -9.82 2.59
N LEU A 161 -6.61 -8.80 1.73
CA LEU A 161 -7.39 -8.72 0.50
C LEU A 161 -6.93 -9.75 -0.54
N THR A 162 -7.91 -10.34 -1.22
CA THR A 162 -7.75 -11.33 -2.30
C THR A 162 -8.81 -11.08 -3.38
N ALA A 163 -8.69 -11.70 -4.54
CA ALA A 163 -9.75 -11.67 -5.57
C ALA A 163 -11.10 -12.18 -5.05
N GLY A 164 -11.08 -13.10 -4.07
CA GLY A 164 -12.30 -13.72 -3.52
C GLY A 164 -13.06 -12.84 -2.52
N ASN A 165 -12.42 -11.83 -1.91
CA ASN A 165 -13.05 -11.03 -0.85
C ASN A 165 -13.07 -9.52 -1.14
N VAL A 166 -12.30 -9.02 -2.10
CA VAL A 166 -12.13 -7.58 -2.30
C VAL A 166 -13.42 -6.86 -2.70
N ALA A 167 -14.28 -7.50 -3.49
CA ALA A 167 -15.57 -6.91 -3.87
C ALA A 167 -16.49 -6.70 -2.66
N GLU A 168 -16.56 -7.69 -1.75
CA GLU A 168 -17.29 -7.58 -0.49
C GLU A 168 -16.66 -6.55 0.43
N ALA A 169 -15.33 -6.55 0.56
CA ALA A 169 -14.59 -5.59 1.38
C ALA A 169 -14.88 -4.14 0.96
N VAL A 170 -14.89 -3.85 -0.34
CA VAL A 170 -15.23 -2.54 -0.89
C VAL A 170 -16.70 -2.17 -0.61
N LYS A 171 -17.65 -3.09 -0.87
CA LYS A 171 -19.08 -2.85 -0.59
C LYS A 171 -19.34 -2.61 0.89
N THR A 172 -18.66 -3.35 1.76
CA THR A 172 -18.82 -3.24 3.22
C THR A 172 -18.22 -1.95 3.76
N SER A 173 -17.01 -1.60 3.33
CA SER A 173 -16.29 -0.44 3.86
C SER A 173 -16.60 0.88 3.17
N GLY A 174 -17.02 0.84 1.89
CA GLY A 174 -17.13 2.02 1.03
C GLY A 174 -15.78 2.50 0.49
N ALA A 175 -14.76 1.64 0.43
CA ALA A 175 -13.42 2.00 -0.02
C ALA A 175 -13.41 2.49 -1.46
N ALA A 176 -12.75 3.62 -1.73
CA ALA A 176 -12.47 4.14 -3.07
C ALA A 176 -11.08 3.72 -3.59
N ALA A 177 -10.27 3.13 -2.73
CA ALA A 177 -8.94 2.62 -3.06
C ALA A 177 -8.61 1.38 -2.22
N VAL A 178 -7.87 0.44 -2.79
CA VAL A 178 -7.42 -0.80 -2.15
C VAL A 178 -5.94 -1.02 -2.34
N ASP A 179 -5.30 -1.69 -1.37
CA ASP A 179 -3.91 -2.11 -1.41
C ASP A 179 -3.81 -3.61 -1.15
N VAL A 180 -3.16 -4.35 -2.03
CA VAL A 180 -2.97 -5.79 -1.90
C VAL A 180 -1.50 -6.18 -2.07
N SER A 181 -1.06 -7.13 -1.25
CA SER A 181 0.29 -7.70 -1.37
C SER A 181 0.23 -9.23 -1.50
N GLY A 182 0.15 -9.97 -0.40
CA GLY A 182 0.19 -11.44 -0.39
C GLY A 182 -0.96 -12.10 -1.15
N GLY A 183 -2.14 -11.46 -1.19
CA GLY A 183 -3.33 -12.01 -1.87
C GLY A 183 -3.20 -12.21 -3.39
N VAL A 184 -2.16 -11.64 -4.00
CA VAL A 184 -1.84 -11.77 -5.43
C VAL A 184 -0.46 -12.39 -5.66
N GLU A 185 0.07 -13.12 -4.68
CA GLU A 185 1.38 -13.80 -4.76
C GLU A 185 1.23 -15.29 -5.04
N SER A 186 2.21 -15.85 -5.76
CA SER A 186 2.45 -17.30 -5.89
C SER A 186 3.38 -17.81 -4.80
N ALA A 187 4.35 -17.00 -4.39
CA ALA A 187 5.25 -17.19 -3.26
C ALA A 187 5.60 -15.83 -2.66
N ALA A 188 6.11 -15.78 -1.43
CA ALA A 188 6.47 -14.53 -0.76
C ALA A 188 7.41 -13.67 -1.63
N GLY A 189 6.96 -12.46 -1.98
CA GLY A 189 7.67 -11.53 -2.87
C GLY A 189 7.55 -11.83 -4.36
N VAL A 190 6.86 -12.88 -4.78
CA VAL A 190 6.66 -13.25 -6.20
C VAL A 190 5.19 -13.09 -6.55
N LYS A 191 4.85 -12.10 -7.38
CA LYS A 191 3.47 -11.89 -7.81
C LYS A 191 3.06 -12.92 -8.88
N ASP A 192 1.76 -13.20 -8.90
CA ASP A 192 1.11 -14.04 -9.90
C ASP A 192 0.23 -13.15 -10.79
N ALA A 193 0.57 -13.05 -12.07
CA ALA A 193 -0.13 -12.20 -13.03
C ALA A 193 -1.62 -12.58 -13.18
N LEU A 194 -1.97 -13.87 -13.03
CA LEU A 194 -3.37 -14.31 -13.10
C LEU A 194 -4.12 -13.87 -11.85
N LYS A 195 -3.51 -13.95 -10.68
CA LYS A 195 -4.11 -13.46 -9.43
C LYS A 195 -4.28 -11.94 -9.44
N ILE A 196 -3.31 -11.18 -9.97
CA ILE A 196 -3.44 -9.73 -10.15
C ILE A 196 -4.62 -9.41 -11.07
N LYS A 197 -4.71 -10.06 -12.24
CA LYS A 197 -5.82 -9.87 -13.19
C LYS A 197 -7.17 -10.22 -12.56
N ALA A 198 -7.25 -11.34 -11.82
CA ALA A 198 -8.46 -11.75 -11.11
C ALA A 198 -8.87 -10.73 -10.02
N PHE A 199 -7.91 -10.19 -9.27
CA PHE A 199 -8.15 -9.16 -8.27
C PHE A 199 -8.70 -7.87 -8.90
N ALA A 200 -8.07 -7.38 -9.97
CA ALA A 200 -8.53 -6.20 -10.70
C ALA A 200 -9.92 -6.42 -11.34
N ALA A 201 -10.19 -7.61 -11.87
CA ALA A 201 -11.49 -7.95 -12.45
C ALA A 201 -12.61 -7.97 -11.41
N ALA A 202 -12.34 -8.48 -10.19
CA ALA A 202 -13.30 -8.48 -9.09
C ALA A 202 -13.75 -7.06 -8.69
N LEU A 203 -12.90 -6.05 -8.85
CA LEU A 203 -13.22 -4.65 -8.58
C LEU A 203 -14.01 -3.95 -9.69
N LYS A 204 -13.93 -4.43 -10.92
CA LYS A 204 -14.75 -3.88 -12.04
C LYS A 204 -16.23 -4.22 -11.91
N ALA A 205 -16.57 -5.20 -11.08
CA ALA A 205 -17.94 -5.64 -10.83
C ALA A 205 -18.63 -4.89 -9.66
N VAL A 206 -17.93 -3.93 -9.01
CA VAL A 206 -18.39 -3.12 -7.88
C VAL A 206 -18.59 -1.68 -8.31
#